data_6f89351ba1d57f8cb72c74f849ff210d
#
_entry.id   6f89351ba1d57f8cb72c74f849ff210d
#
_cell.length_a   1.000
_cell.length_b   1.000
_cell.length_c   1.000
_cell.angle_alpha   90.00
_cell.angle_beta   90.00
_cell.angle_gamma   90.00
#
_symmetry.space_group_name_H-M   'P 1'
#
loop_
_entity.id
_entity.type
_entity.pdbx_description
1 polymer ?
#
loop_
_entity_poly.entity_id
_entity_poly.type
_entity_poly.pdbx_seq_one_letter_code
_entity_poly.pdbx_strand_id
1 'polypeptide(L)'
;VGLESPPKLAVILSQVKFLSRFYIDGFILGIIIAGVLGSVFPVSGTAESILNWATKIAIGFLFLLYGARLSPQEAWKGVKHWRLHTVVLAATFVLFPLIGLALRFLSPTLISDELYTGILYMCLVPSTVQSSIAFTSIAKGNVAGAIVSASFSNLIGVFVTPLLVVLLMNTTGQATVDFSSILDIVVQLLIPFIVGQLIRPLVIGWLQKYAEPIKYVDRGSILLVVFAAFSESMKEGIWSTITIWQIVILTIVCCLILALVLGVTTLAGRKLGFDLPDQIVIIFCGSKKSLATGLPMAAVLFAGQPVGLIVLPLMIFHQIQLIVCAAMAQRFANRDPVSVS
;
A
#
# COMPACT_ATOMS: atom_id res chain seq x y z
N VAL A 1 -11.14 50.15 25.92
CA VAL A 1 -9.80 49.80 25.52
C VAL A 1 -9.85 48.37 25.03
N GLY A 2 -10.00 48.19 23.70
CA GLY A 2 -10.05 46.89 23.05
C GLY A 2 -8.62 46.37 22.87
N LEU A 3 -8.33 45.21 23.40
CA LEU A 3 -7.12 44.46 23.13
C LEU A 3 -7.30 43.71 21.81
N GLU A 4 -6.80 44.28 20.71
CA GLU A 4 -6.59 43.54 19.46
C GLU A 4 -5.53 42.44 19.69
N SER A 5 -5.94 41.20 19.53
CA SER A 5 -5.00 40.06 19.52
C SER A 5 -4.05 40.16 18.31
N PRO A 6 -2.74 39.90 18.48
CA PRO A 6 -1.76 40.17 17.44
C PRO A 6 -1.97 39.26 16.20
N PRO A 7 -1.84 39.80 14.99
CA PRO A 7 -2.14 39.11 13.73
C PRO A 7 -1.30 37.85 13.49
N LYS A 8 -0.20 37.65 14.23
CA LYS A 8 0.67 36.47 14.16
C LYS A 8 0.01 35.16 14.65
N LEU A 9 -0.90 35.25 15.63
CA LEU A 9 -1.60 34.06 16.15
C LEU A 9 -2.64 33.51 15.15
N ALA A 10 -3.34 34.40 14.46
CA ALA A 10 -4.29 34.01 13.42
C ALA A 10 -3.60 33.37 12.21
N VAL A 11 -2.42 33.86 11.83
CA VAL A 11 -1.59 33.28 10.75
C VAL A 11 -1.02 31.92 11.19
N ILE A 12 -0.55 31.79 12.42
CA ILE A 12 -0.08 30.51 12.96
C ILE A 12 -1.23 29.50 13.06
N LEU A 13 -2.40 29.92 13.52
CA LEU A 13 -3.58 29.06 13.58
C LEU A 13 -4.12 28.70 12.19
N SER A 14 -3.99 29.57 11.20
CA SER A 14 -4.33 29.25 9.79
C SER A 14 -3.33 28.29 9.17
N GLN A 15 -2.04 28.40 9.49
CA GLN A 15 -0.99 27.47 9.06
C GLN A 15 -1.14 26.11 9.77
N VAL A 16 -1.47 26.07 11.05
CA VAL A 16 -1.79 24.83 11.77
C VAL A 16 -3.07 24.18 11.23
N LYS A 17 -4.11 24.97 10.89
CA LYS A 17 -5.29 24.46 10.17
C LYS A 17 -4.97 23.99 8.74
N PHE A 18 -4.00 24.58 8.06
CA PHE A 18 -3.55 24.13 6.74
C PHE A 18 -2.75 22.82 6.86
N LEU A 19 -1.89 22.68 7.87
CA LEU A 19 -1.15 21.44 8.17
C LEU A 19 -2.05 20.31 8.69
N SER A 20 -3.11 20.64 9.45
CA SER A 20 -4.12 19.63 9.84
C SER A 20 -5.01 19.16 8.66
N ARG A 21 -4.96 19.85 7.52
CA ARG A 21 -5.59 19.44 6.26
C ARG A 21 -4.78 18.38 5.51
N PHE A 22 -3.47 18.30 5.76
CA PHE A 22 -2.62 17.19 5.37
C PHE A 22 -2.61 16.19 6.53
N TYR A 23 -3.48 15.21 6.46
CA TYR A 23 -3.55 14.10 7.41
C TYR A 23 -2.27 13.23 7.24
N ILE A 24 -1.13 13.73 7.76
CA ILE A 24 0.05 12.90 7.90
C ILE A 24 -0.25 11.98 9.07
N ASP A 25 -0.71 10.75 8.77
CA ASP A 25 -0.88 9.72 9.78
C ASP A 25 0.48 9.54 10.49
N GLY A 26 0.48 9.58 11.82
CA GLY A 26 1.70 9.36 12.61
C GLY A 26 2.44 8.05 12.25
N PHE A 27 1.73 7.08 11.68
CA PHE A 27 2.33 5.86 11.15
C PHE A 27 3.21 6.11 9.91
N ILE A 28 2.80 7.01 9.03
CA ILE A 28 3.59 7.41 7.86
C ILE A 28 4.88 8.11 8.29
N LEU A 29 4.75 9.03 9.27
CA LEU A 29 5.93 9.68 9.85
C LEU A 29 6.86 8.62 10.47
N GLY A 30 6.31 7.63 11.17
CA GLY A 30 7.05 6.48 11.71
C GLY A 30 7.80 5.72 10.62
N ILE A 31 7.19 5.45 9.46
CA ILE A 31 7.83 4.78 8.31
C ILE A 31 9.02 5.60 7.79
N ILE A 32 8.84 6.91 7.61
CA ILE A 32 9.92 7.80 7.17
C ILE A 32 11.07 7.79 8.19
N ILE A 33 10.74 7.93 9.48
CA ILE A 33 11.73 7.89 10.56
C ILE A 33 12.47 6.54 10.58
N ALA A 34 11.77 5.43 10.47
CA ALA A 34 12.37 4.09 10.43
C ALA A 34 13.32 3.92 9.23
N GLY A 35 12.93 4.43 8.05
CA GLY A 35 13.79 4.43 6.86
C GLY A 35 15.04 5.30 7.05
N VAL A 36 14.89 6.52 7.59
CA VAL A 36 16.01 7.40 7.88
C VAL A 36 16.95 6.78 8.91
N LEU A 37 16.41 6.24 10.01
CA LEU A 37 17.22 5.59 11.05
C LEU A 37 17.96 4.37 10.50
N GLY A 38 17.33 3.53 9.68
CA GLY A 38 17.97 2.40 9.01
C GLY A 38 19.11 2.84 8.09
N SER A 39 18.93 3.98 7.39
CA SER A 39 19.95 4.53 6.51
C SER A 39 21.12 5.18 7.26
N VAL A 40 20.84 5.88 8.37
CA VAL A 40 21.88 6.59 9.14
C VAL A 40 22.64 5.66 10.09
N PHE A 41 21.95 4.65 10.64
CA PHE A 41 22.51 3.69 11.61
C PHE A 41 22.36 2.26 11.08
N PRO A 42 23.05 1.89 9.99
CA PRO A 42 22.97 0.53 9.44
C PRO A 42 23.52 -0.48 10.44
N VAL A 43 22.78 -1.55 10.66
CA VAL A 43 23.10 -2.61 11.63
C VAL A 43 23.99 -3.66 10.96
N SER A 44 25.05 -4.13 11.65
CA SER A 44 26.00 -5.12 11.14
C SER A 44 26.36 -6.18 12.18
N GLY A 45 26.95 -7.28 11.73
CA GLY A 45 27.42 -8.37 12.58
C GLY A 45 26.30 -9.14 13.28
N THR A 46 26.48 -9.48 14.56
CA THR A 46 25.50 -10.26 15.34
C THR A 46 24.14 -9.54 15.46
N ALA A 47 24.16 -8.22 15.59
CA ALA A 47 22.93 -7.43 15.68
C ALA A 47 22.11 -7.51 14.38
N GLU A 48 22.75 -7.61 13.22
CA GLU A 48 22.09 -7.86 11.93
C GLU A 48 21.38 -9.20 11.89
N SER A 49 22.04 -10.27 12.36
CA SER A 49 21.41 -11.59 12.43
C SER A 49 20.17 -11.58 13.33
N ILE A 50 20.24 -10.88 14.46
CA ILE A 50 19.07 -10.70 15.35
C ILE A 50 17.97 -9.93 14.66
N LEU A 51 18.30 -8.82 13.98
CA LEU A 51 17.35 -7.99 13.24
C LEU A 51 16.65 -8.80 12.13
N ASN A 52 17.41 -9.60 11.37
CA ASN A 52 16.87 -10.44 10.31
C ASN A 52 15.90 -11.51 10.84
N TRP A 53 16.23 -12.17 11.93
CA TRP A 53 15.32 -13.11 12.59
C TRP A 53 14.07 -12.42 13.15
N ALA A 54 14.24 -11.28 13.83
CA ALA A 54 13.12 -10.49 14.34
C ALA A 54 12.19 -10.04 13.20
N THR A 55 12.74 -9.63 12.06
CA THR A 55 11.98 -9.23 10.87
C THR A 55 11.20 -10.41 10.28
N LYS A 56 11.81 -11.57 10.13
CA LYS A 56 11.13 -12.79 9.65
C LYS A 56 9.97 -13.19 10.56
N ILE A 57 10.19 -13.18 11.88
CA ILE A 57 9.13 -13.48 12.87
C ILE A 57 8.02 -12.43 12.79
N ALA A 58 8.35 -11.14 12.71
CA ALA A 58 7.38 -10.05 12.60
C ALA A 58 6.52 -10.18 11.33
N ILE A 59 7.11 -10.52 10.18
CA ILE A 59 6.39 -10.76 8.93
C ILE A 59 5.44 -11.95 9.07
N GLY A 60 5.92 -13.08 9.55
CA GLY A 60 5.07 -14.27 9.76
C GLY A 60 3.90 -13.98 10.69
N PHE A 61 4.14 -13.24 11.78
CA PHE A 61 3.10 -12.82 12.71
C PHE A 61 2.09 -11.85 12.07
N LEU A 62 2.54 -10.89 11.26
CA LEU A 62 1.65 -10.01 10.49
C LEU A 62 0.71 -10.80 9.57
N PHE A 63 1.24 -11.77 8.81
CA PHE A 63 0.42 -12.56 7.90
C PHE A 63 -0.53 -13.51 8.65
N LEU A 64 -0.13 -14.03 9.81
CA LEU A 64 -1.01 -14.77 10.71
C LEU A 64 -2.18 -13.90 11.19
N LEU A 65 -1.90 -12.66 11.63
CA LEU A 65 -2.94 -11.71 12.03
C LEU A 65 -3.83 -11.29 10.85
N TYR A 66 -3.28 -11.11 9.66
CA TYR A 66 -4.07 -10.81 8.45
C TYR A 66 -5.01 -11.96 8.14
N GLY A 67 -4.52 -13.21 8.19
CA GLY A 67 -5.34 -14.39 8.06
C GLY A 67 -6.46 -14.46 9.10
N ALA A 68 -6.13 -14.29 10.37
CA ALA A 68 -7.10 -14.39 11.47
C ALA A 68 -8.18 -13.29 11.48
N ARG A 69 -7.88 -12.10 10.94
CA ARG A 69 -8.86 -10.99 10.88
C ARG A 69 -9.76 -11.05 9.66
N LEU A 70 -9.29 -11.62 8.56
CA LEU A 70 -10.04 -11.64 7.33
C LEU A 70 -11.25 -12.56 7.44
N SER A 71 -12.45 -12.02 7.15
CA SER A 71 -13.71 -12.77 7.20
C SER A 71 -14.05 -13.38 5.84
N PRO A 72 -13.97 -14.70 5.66
CA PRO A 72 -14.43 -15.35 4.43
C PRO A 72 -15.93 -15.12 4.18
N GLN A 73 -16.73 -14.98 5.24
CA GLN A 73 -18.16 -14.75 5.14
C GLN A 73 -18.48 -13.35 4.58
N GLU A 74 -17.68 -12.32 4.93
CA GLU A 74 -17.83 -10.97 4.35
C GLU A 74 -17.41 -10.96 2.89
N ALA A 75 -16.35 -11.67 2.55
CA ALA A 75 -15.95 -11.87 1.15
C ALA A 75 -17.07 -12.58 0.36
N TRP A 76 -17.70 -13.61 0.94
CA TRP A 76 -18.79 -14.35 0.30
C TRP A 76 -20.09 -13.55 0.16
N LYS A 77 -20.42 -12.69 1.12
CA LYS A 77 -21.58 -11.77 1.04
C LYS A 77 -21.44 -10.79 -0.14
N GLY A 78 -20.19 -10.45 -0.50
CA GLY A 78 -19.90 -9.58 -1.62
C GLY A 78 -20.20 -10.17 -3.00
N VAL A 79 -20.40 -11.48 -3.12
CA VAL A 79 -20.68 -12.14 -4.41
C VAL A 79 -21.93 -11.56 -5.10
N LYS A 80 -22.89 -10.97 -4.37
CA LYS A 80 -24.06 -10.30 -4.98
C LYS A 80 -23.67 -9.12 -5.86
N HIS A 81 -22.59 -8.39 -5.53
CA HIS A 81 -22.08 -7.26 -6.32
C HIS A 81 -20.84 -7.63 -7.14
N TRP A 82 -20.80 -8.84 -7.71
CA TRP A 82 -19.65 -9.37 -8.43
C TRP A 82 -19.09 -8.42 -9.49
N ARG A 83 -19.96 -7.67 -10.21
CA ARG A 83 -19.53 -6.69 -11.22
C ARG A 83 -18.64 -5.59 -10.60
N LEU A 84 -19.03 -5.05 -9.45
CA LEU A 84 -18.26 -4.04 -8.72
C LEU A 84 -16.89 -4.58 -8.34
N HIS A 85 -16.85 -5.75 -7.71
CA HIS A 85 -15.60 -6.36 -7.23
C HIS A 85 -14.68 -6.76 -8.38
N THR A 86 -15.23 -7.26 -9.48
CA THR A 86 -14.46 -7.60 -10.69
C THR A 86 -13.78 -6.36 -11.28
N VAL A 87 -14.46 -5.22 -11.36
CA VAL A 87 -13.87 -3.97 -11.88
C VAL A 87 -12.73 -3.49 -10.97
N VAL A 88 -12.92 -3.56 -9.65
CA VAL A 88 -11.85 -3.19 -8.69
C VAL A 88 -10.65 -4.13 -8.80
N LEU A 89 -10.87 -5.44 -8.87
CA LEU A 89 -9.81 -6.44 -9.02
C LEU A 89 -9.09 -6.30 -10.36
N ALA A 90 -9.84 -6.07 -11.44
CA ALA A 90 -9.26 -5.83 -12.76
C ALA A 90 -8.40 -4.56 -12.79
N ALA A 91 -8.84 -3.48 -12.13
CA ALA A 91 -8.01 -2.29 -11.98
C ALA A 91 -6.73 -2.61 -11.19
N THR A 92 -6.83 -3.37 -10.09
CA THR A 92 -5.70 -3.67 -9.20
C THR A 92 -4.71 -4.67 -9.79
N PHE A 93 -5.18 -5.77 -10.41
CA PHE A 93 -4.34 -6.91 -10.83
C PHE A 93 -4.23 -7.09 -12.35
N VAL A 94 -4.86 -6.24 -13.16
CA VAL A 94 -4.69 -6.22 -14.61
C VAL A 94 -4.22 -4.84 -15.09
N LEU A 95 -4.98 -3.77 -14.82
CA LEU A 95 -4.65 -2.43 -15.31
C LEU A 95 -3.29 -1.95 -14.76
N PHE A 96 -3.07 -2.00 -13.45
CA PHE A 96 -1.80 -1.59 -12.86
C PHE A 96 -0.61 -2.42 -13.37
N PRO A 97 -0.63 -3.77 -13.39
CA PRO A 97 0.45 -4.57 -13.97
C PRO A 97 0.74 -4.20 -15.43
N LEU A 98 -0.27 -3.99 -16.26
CA LEU A 98 -0.08 -3.56 -17.66
C LEU A 98 0.60 -2.19 -17.75
N ILE A 99 0.25 -1.23 -16.87
CA ILE A 99 0.93 0.06 -16.80
C ILE A 99 2.38 -0.14 -16.37
N GLY A 100 2.64 -0.97 -15.33
CA GLY A 100 4.00 -1.26 -14.88
C GLY A 100 4.87 -1.86 -15.97
N LEU A 101 4.35 -2.83 -16.73
CA LEU A 101 5.05 -3.41 -17.88
C LEU A 101 5.29 -2.40 -18.99
N ALA A 102 4.29 -1.57 -19.31
CA ALA A 102 4.42 -0.52 -20.32
C ALA A 102 5.51 0.51 -20.01
N LEU A 103 5.84 0.70 -18.72
CA LEU A 103 6.88 1.63 -18.27
C LEU A 103 8.31 1.05 -18.32
N ARG A 104 8.50 -0.16 -18.86
CA ARG A 104 9.82 -0.81 -19.00
C ARG A 104 10.84 0.08 -19.75
N PHE A 105 10.39 0.91 -20.67
CA PHE A 105 11.26 1.80 -21.43
C PHE A 105 11.97 2.86 -20.58
N LEU A 106 11.53 3.10 -19.35
CA LEU A 106 12.19 4.06 -18.45
C LEU A 106 13.54 3.54 -17.93
N SER A 107 13.72 2.22 -17.87
CA SER A 107 14.95 1.58 -17.41
C SER A 107 15.79 1.09 -18.60
N PRO A 108 17.14 1.20 -18.55
CA PRO A 108 17.93 1.86 -17.51
C PRO A 108 18.18 3.37 -17.80
N THR A 109 17.56 3.94 -18.81
CA THR A 109 17.92 5.26 -19.35
C THR A 109 17.56 6.44 -18.43
N LEU A 110 16.40 6.39 -17.78
CA LEU A 110 15.87 7.47 -16.94
C LEU A 110 15.90 7.13 -15.43
N ILE A 111 15.73 5.85 -15.11
CA ILE A 111 15.76 5.32 -13.74
C ILE A 111 16.56 4.03 -13.70
N SER A 112 17.09 3.66 -12.53
CA SER A 112 17.81 2.40 -12.35
C SER A 112 16.88 1.18 -12.49
N ASP A 113 17.46 0.00 -12.74
CA ASP A 113 16.69 -1.25 -12.86
C ASP A 113 15.97 -1.61 -11.54
N GLU A 114 16.57 -1.28 -10.39
CA GLU A 114 15.97 -1.50 -9.07
C GLU A 114 14.75 -0.61 -8.86
N LEU A 115 14.82 0.67 -9.27
CA LEU A 115 13.68 1.58 -9.20
C LEU A 115 12.55 1.16 -10.14
N TYR A 116 12.89 0.68 -11.34
CA TYR A 116 11.88 0.12 -12.23
C TYR A 116 11.25 -1.16 -11.65
N THR A 117 12.07 -2.05 -11.08
CA THR A 117 11.59 -3.22 -10.34
C THR A 117 10.59 -2.81 -9.25
N GLY A 118 10.91 -1.74 -8.54
CA GLY A 118 10.01 -1.16 -7.54
C GLY A 118 8.71 -0.59 -8.12
N ILE A 119 8.74 0.08 -9.28
CA ILE A 119 7.53 0.56 -9.98
C ILE A 119 6.66 -0.63 -10.40
N LEU A 120 7.26 -1.65 -11.00
CA LEU A 120 6.53 -2.85 -11.40
C LEU A 120 5.96 -3.54 -10.17
N TYR A 121 6.74 -3.73 -9.10
CA TYR A 121 6.27 -4.31 -7.86
C TYR A 121 5.10 -3.51 -7.24
N MET A 122 5.22 -2.19 -7.16
CA MET A 122 4.13 -1.31 -6.73
C MET A 122 2.85 -1.57 -7.51
N CYS A 123 2.94 -1.82 -8.81
CA CYS A 123 1.80 -2.15 -9.65
C CYS A 123 1.18 -3.53 -9.36
N LEU A 124 1.92 -4.46 -8.72
CA LEU A 124 1.47 -5.82 -8.44
C LEU A 124 0.84 -6.01 -7.05
N VAL A 125 1.08 -5.09 -6.09
CA VAL A 125 0.54 -5.21 -4.73
C VAL A 125 -0.96 -4.93 -4.66
N PRO A 126 -1.69 -5.47 -3.64
CA PRO A 126 -3.13 -5.28 -3.50
C PRO A 126 -3.52 -3.84 -3.12
N SER A 127 -4.82 -3.55 -3.13
CA SER A 127 -5.39 -2.28 -2.69
C SER A 127 -5.30 -2.10 -1.17
N THR A 128 -5.36 -0.85 -0.69
CA THR A 128 -5.45 -0.55 0.74
C THR A 128 -6.86 -0.83 1.28
N VAL A 129 -6.97 -1.32 2.53
CA VAL A 129 -8.28 -1.51 3.18
C VAL A 129 -8.72 -0.20 3.87
N GLN A 130 -7.96 0.22 4.87
CA GLN A 130 -8.37 1.32 5.78
C GLN A 130 -8.64 2.63 5.06
N SER A 131 -7.71 3.10 4.23
CA SER A 131 -7.87 4.38 3.53
C SER A 131 -8.92 4.33 2.43
N SER A 132 -9.13 3.18 1.78
CA SER A 132 -10.19 3.03 0.77
C SER A 132 -11.57 3.15 1.41
N ILE A 133 -11.79 2.47 2.54
CA ILE A 133 -13.06 2.54 3.29
C ILE A 133 -13.29 3.97 3.82
N ALA A 134 -12.25 4.58 4.43
CA ALA A 134 -12.35 5.92 4.99
C ALA A 134 -12.73 6.97 3.94
N PHE A 135 -12.05 6.97 2.78
CA PHE A 135 -12.36 7.94 1.71
C PHE A 135 -13.70 7.66 1.03
N THR A 136 -14.10 6.40 0.90
CA THR A 136 -15.44 6.04 0.42
C THR A 136 -16.51 6.57 1.39
N SER A 137 -16.30 6.46 2.70
CA SER A 137 -17.19 6.97 3.72
C SER A 137 -17.30 8.51 3.69
N ILE A 138 -16.14 9.19 3.62
CA ILE A 138 -16.11 10.68 3.50
C ILE A 138 -16.84 11.13 2.25
N ALA A 139 -16.66 10.43 1.13
CA ALA A 139 -17.26 10.73 -0.15
C ALA A 139 -18.76 10.34 -0.25
N LYS A 140 -19.36 9.82 0.83
CA LYS A 140 -20.73 9.31 0.86
C LYS A 140 -21.00 8.19 -0.17
N GLY A 141 -19.98 7.33 -0.42
CA GLY A 141 -20.07 6.19 -1.29
C GLY A 141 -20.60 4.93 -0.60
N ASN A 142 -20.63 3.80 -1.34
CA ASN A 142 -21.05 2.50 -0.81
C ASN A 142 -19.95 1.91 0.09
N VAL A 143 -20.01 2.21 1.40
CA VAL A 143 -19.02 1.76 2.39
C VAL A 143 -18.97 0.23 2.49
N ALA A 144 -20.12 -0.45 2.42
CA ALA A 144 -20.18 -1.90 2.47
C ALA A 144 -19.48 -2.51 1.25
N GLY A 145 -19.71 -1.98 0.06
CA GLY A 145 -19.00 -2.36 -1.17
C GLY A 145 -17.49 -2.13 -1.07
N ALA A 146 -17.05 -1.02 -0.46
CA ALA A 146 -15.64 -0.74 -0.25
C ALA A 146 -14.97 -1.72 0.72
N ILE A 147 -15.64 -2.06 1.83
CA ILE A 147 -15.13 -3.06 2.80
C ILE A 147 -14.88 -4.39 2.08
N VAL A 148 -15.87 -4.87 1.33
CA VAL A 148 -15.76 -6.15 0.62
C VAL A 148 -14.69 -6.08 -0.48
N SER A 149 -14.72 -5.06 -1.36
CA SER A 149 -13.75 -4.94 -2.46
C SER A 149 -12.31 -4.86 -1.96
N ALA A 150 -12.04 -4.06 -0.94
CA ALA A 150 -10.70 -3.90 -0.39
C ALA A 150 -10.22 -5.17 0.34
N SER A 151 -11.11 -5.82 1.12
CA SER A 151 -10.79 -7.09 1.79
C SER A 151 -10.53 -8.20 0.77
N PHE A 152 -11.32 -8.26 -0.29
CA PHE A 152 -11.16 -9.24 -1.37
C PHE A 152 -9.86 -9.02 -2.14
N SER A 153 -9.52 -7.76 -2.43
CA SER A 153 -8.23 -7.41 -3.05
C SER A 153 -7.04 -7.86 -2.19
N ASN A 154 -7.10 -7.68 -0.86
CA ASN A 154 -6.03 -8.15 0.03
C ASN A 154 -5.98 -9.67 0.14
N LEU A 155 -7.13 -10.34 0.26
CA LEU A 155 -7.19 -11.81 0.29
C LEU A 155 -6.56 -12.43 -0.96
N ILE A 156 -7.00 -11.98 -2.12
CA ILE A 156 -6.49 -12.45 -3.41
C ILE A 156 -5.02 -12.04 -3.56
N GLY A 157 -4.66 -10.84 -3.12
CA GLY A 157 -3.30 -10.29 -3.22
C GLY A 157 -2.22 -11.11 -2.51
N VAL A 158 -2.55 -11.80 -1.41
CA VAL A 158 -1.60 -12.69 -0.73
C VAL A 158 -1.11 -13.80 -1.67
N PHE A 159 -1.95 -14.26 -2.61
CA PHE A 159 -1.63 -15.31 -3.57
C PHE A 159 -1.22 -14.74 -4.92
N VAL A 160 -1.96 -13.78 -5.44
CA VAL A 160 -1.77 -13.25 -6.79
C VAL A 160 -0.53 -12.37 -6.89
N THR A 161 -0.21 -11.57 -5.88
CA THR A 161 0.98 -10.70 -5.94
C THR A 161 2.28 -11.50 -6.08
N PRO A 162 2.57 -12.53 -5.23
CA PRO A 162 3.76 -13.36 -5.43
C PRO A 162 3.77 -14.05 -6.80
N LEU A 163 2.62 -14.58 -7.25
CA LEU A 163 2.51 -15.20 -8.56
C LEU A 163 2.85 -14.23 -9.70
N LEU A 164 2.31 -13.02 -9.65
CA LEU A 164 2.59 -11.99 -10.66
C LEU A 164 4.05 -11.53 -10.61
N VAL A 165 4.67 -11.45 -9.43
CA VAL A 165 6.11 -11.13 -9.30
C VAL A 165 6.92 -12.20 -10.01
N VAL A 166 6.67 -13.49 -9.72
CA VAL A 166 7.38 -14.60 -10.37
C VAL A 166 7.18 -14.58 -11.89
N LEU A 167 5.94 -14.42 -12.36
CA LEU A 167 5.64 -14.48 -13.78
C LEU A 167 6.17 -13.28 -14.56
N LEU A 168 5.98 -12.06 -14.04
CA LEU A 168 6.26 -10.84 -14.80
C LEU A 168 7.69 -10.36 -14.63
N MET A 169 8.29 -10.53 -13.43
CA MET A 169 9.66 -10.06 -13.20
C MET A 169 10.71 -11.04 -13.74
N ASN A 170 10.48 -12.36 -13.67
CA ASN A 170 11.38 -13.34 -14.32
C ASN A 170 11.37 -13.17 -15.85
N THR A 171 10.21 -12.94 -16.46
CA THR A 171 10.12 -12.75 -17.92
C THR A 171 10.73 -11.44 -18.39
N THR A 172 10.78 -10.41 -17.54
CA THR A 172 11.41 -9.13 -17.84
C THR A 172 12.90 -9.09 -17.49
N GLY A 173 13.45 -10.16 -16.89
CA GLY A 173 14.85 -10.23 -16.47
C GLY A 173 15.21 -9.34 -15.27
N GLN A 174 14.20 -8.84 -14.54
CA GLN A 174 14.38 -7.88 -13.44
C GLN A 174 14.71 -8.54 -12.10
N ALA A 175 14.25 -9.77 -11.89
CA ALA A 175 14.57 -10.54 -10.71
C ALA A 175 14.57 -12.04 -11.07
N THR A 176 15.59 -12.77 -10.67
CA THR A 176 15.57 -14.23 -10.74
C THR A 176 14.92 -14.74 -9.45
N VAL A 177 13.63 -15.10 -9.53
CA VAL A 177 12.94 -15.75 -8.42
C VAL A 177 13.24 -17.25 -8.52
N ASP A 178 14.14 -17.70 -7.68
CA ASP A 178 14.55 -19.09 -7.61
C ASP A 178 13.49 -19.95 -6.88
N PHE A 179 13.54 -21.27 -7.04
CA PHE A 179 12.61 -22.18 -6.35
C PHE A 179 12.65 -22.04 -4.82
N SER A 180 13.85 -21.79 -4.27
CA SER A 180 14.02 -21.47 -2.85
C SER A 180 13.25 -20.23 -2.42
N SER A 181 13.24 -19.18 -3.23
CA SER A 181 12.47 -17.95 -2.97
C SER A 181 10.97 -18.20 -2.98
N ILE A 182 10.48 -19.08 -3.86
CA ILE A 182 9.07 -19.50 -3.85
C ILE A 182 8.72 -20.23 -2.55
N LEU A 183 9.61 -21.09 -2.08
CA LEU A 183 9.41 -21.81 -0.82
C LEU A 183 9.38 -20.83 0.37
N ASP A 184 10.29 -19.85 0.40
CA ASP A 184 10.31 -18.79 1.41
C ASP A 184 9.02 -17.97 1.43
N ILE A 185 8.48 -17.63 0.26
CA ILE A 185 7.18 -16.97 0.12
C ILE A 185 6.07 -17.82 0.75
N VAL A 186 6.03 -19.11 0.43
CA VAL A 186 5.02 -20.03 0.98
C VAL A 186 5.15 -20.12 2.50
N VAL A 187 6.36 -20.34 3.00
CA VAL A 187 6.62 -20.54 4.44
C VAL A 187 6.38 -19.25 5.24
N GLN A 188 6.83 -18.10 4.75
CA GLN A 188 6.79 -16.85 5.51
C GLN A 188 5.50 -16.05 5.33
N LEU A 189 4.78 -16.22 4.21
CA LEU A 189 3.55 -15.48 3.93
C LEU A 189 2.30 -16.37 3.94
N LEU A 190 2.29 -17.44 3.13
CA LEU A 190 1.08 -18.24 2.93
C LEU A 190 0.76 -19.15 4.12
N ILE A 191 1.73 -19.86 4.66
CA ILE A 191 1.48 -20.75 5.81
C ILE A 191 0.95 -19.96 7.01
N PRO A 192 1.60 -18.87 7.49
CA PRO A 192 1.06 -18.09 8.59
C PRO A 192 -0.34 -17.54 8.30
N PHE A 193 -0.60 -17.09 7.07
CA PHE A 193 -1.91 -16.60 6.67
C PHE A 193 -2.98 -17.70 6.75
N ILE A 194 -2.70 -18.91 6.21
CA ILE A 194 -3.62 -20.05 6.26
C ILE A 194 -3.85 -20.49 7.71
N VAL A 195 -2.80 -20.60 8.52
CA VAL A 195 -2.91 -20.90 9.95
C VAL A 195 -3.79 -19.86 10.65
N GLY A 196 -3.58 -18.57 10.37
CA GLY A 196 -4.42 -17.49 10.87
C GLY A 196 -5.90 -17.69 10.51
N GLN A 197 -6.21 -18.08 9.27
CA GLN A 197 -7.58 -18.40 8.85
C GLN A 197 -8.16 -19.59 9.61
N LEU A 198 -7.40 -20.65 9.81
CA LEU A 198 -7.85 -21.85 10.53
C LEU A 198 -8.14 -21.58 12.00
N ILE A 199 -7.29 -20.81 12.69
CA ILE A 199 -7.48 -20.46 14.11
C ILE A 199 -8.46 -19.31 14.32
N ARG A 200 -8.90 -18.62 13.26
CA ARG A 200 -9.81 -17.47 13.32
C ARG A 200 -11.04 -17.71 14.21
N PRO A 201 -11.78 -18.83 14.11
CA PRO A 201 -12.96 -19.05 14.96
C PRO A 201 -12.65 -19.00 16.45
N LEU A 202 -11.43 -19.39 16.84
CA LEU A 202 -10.98 -19.42 18.24
C LEU A 202 -10.51 -18.05 18.74
N VAL A 203 -9.89 -17.25 17.85
CA VAL A 203 -9.18 -16.02 18.25
C VAL A 203 -9.91 -14.73 17.89
N ILE A 204 -10.94 -14.77 17.04
CA ILE A 204 -11.58 -13.55 16.52
C ILE A 204 -12.18 -12.67 17.64
N GLY A 205 -12.79 -13.26 18.65
CA GLY A 205 -13.34 -12.52 19.79
C GLY A 205 -12.25 -11.80 20.60
N TRP A 206 -11.09 -12.45 20.78
CA TRP A 206 -9.94 -11.85 21.43
C TRP A 206 -9.33 -10.73 20.55
N LEU A 207 -9.17 -10.97 19.24
CA LEU A 207 -8.65 -9.97 18.30
C LEU A 207 -9.53 -8.71 18.24
N GLN A 208 -10.85 -8.86 18.31
CA GLN A 208 -11.79 -7.73 18.37
C GLN A 208 -11.69 -6.97 19.69
N LYS A 209 -11.58 -7.68 20.82
CA LYS A 209 -11.43 -7.08 22.15
C LYS A 209 -10.14 -6.27 22.28
N TYR A 210 -9.04 -6.75 21.69
CA TYR A 210 -7.72 -6.12 21.75
C TYR A 210 -7.29 -5.47 20.42
N ALA A 211 -8.25 -4.99 19.63
CA ALA A 211 -7.99 -4.41 18.30
C ALA A 211 -6.98 -3.23 18.34
N GLU A 212 -7.09 -2.34 19.32
CA GLU A 212 -6.17 -1.21 19.45
C GLU A 212 -4.73 -1.61 19.81
N PRO A 213 -4.45 -2.42 20.85
CA PRO A 213 -3.09 -2.92 21.10
C PRO A 213 -2.49 -3.66 19.90
N ILE A 214 -3.26 -4.51 19.24
CA ILE A 214 -2.80 -5.28 18.10
C ILE A 214 -2.42 -4.38 16.92
N LYS A 215 -3.12 -3.27 16.73
CA LYS A 215 -2.78 -2.25 15.71
C LYS A 215 -1.37 -1.65 15.92
N TYR A 216 -0.96 -1.45 17.18
CA TYR A 216 0.41 -1.01 17.47
C TYR A 216 1.45 -2.10 17.16
N VAL A 217 1.12 -3.37 17.40
CA VAL A 217 1.99 -4.49 17.02
C VAL A 217 2.15 -4.57 15.50
N ASP A 218 1.06 -4.45 14.74
CA ASP A 218 1.12 -4.39 13.27
C ASP A 218 2.02 -3.25 12.78
N ARG A 219 1.77 -2.04 13.30
CA ARG A 219 2.55 -0.86 12.92
C ARG A 219 4.01 -1.01 13.29
N GLY A 220 4.32 -1.48 14.50
CA GLY A 220 5.68 -1.74 14.96
C GLY A 220 6.41 -2.77 14.10
N SER A 221 5.73 -3.86 13.73
CA SER A 221 6.29 -4.87 12.83
C SER A 221 6.63 -4.29 11.45
N ILE A 222 5.77 -3.45 10.89
CA ILE A 222 6.03 -2.79 9.60
C ILE A 222 7.21 -1.81 9.72
N LEU A 223 7.30 -1.04 10.80
CA LEU A 223 8.44 -0.15 11.04
C LEU A 223 9.76 -0.91 11.15
N LEU A 224 9.76 -2.08 11.80
CA LEU A 224 10.90 -2.97 11.88
C LEU A 224 11.35 -3.47 10.50
N VAL A 225 10.39 -3.89 9.65
CA VAL A 225 10.66 -4.31 8.27
C VAL A 225 11.27 -3.19 7.45
N VAL A 226 10.75 -1.96 7.58
CA VAL A 226 11.30 -0.78 6.88
C VAL A 226 12.71 -0.49 7.36
N PHE A 227 12.93 -0.45 8.68
CA PHE A 227 14.25 -0.22 9.23
C PHE A 227 15.27 -1.26 8.74
N ALA A 228 14.92 -2.55 8.76
CA ALA A 228 15.79 -3.62 8.29
C ALA A 228 16.13 -3.47 6.80
N ALA A 229 15.13 -3.23 5.94
CA ALA A 229 15.30 -3.08 4.50
C ALA A 229 16.20 -1.90 4.13
N PHE A 230 16.05 -0.76 4.81
CA PHE A 230 16.88 0.42 4.57
C PHE A 230 18.28 0.27 5.16
N SER A 231 18.42 -0.39 6.31
CA SER A 231 19.72 -0.72 6.91
C SER A 231 20.56 -1.62 5.98
N GLU A 232 19.95 -2.65 5.40
CA GLU A 232 20.61 -3.55 4.45
C GLU A 232 21.02 -2.81 3.17
N SER A 233 20.09 -2.07 2.56
CA SER A 233 20.37 -1.29 1.35
C SER A 233 21.46 -0.23 1.53
N MET A 234 21.62 0.34 2.74
CA MET A 234 22.68 1.30 3.04
C MET A 234 24.05 0.64 3.11
N LYS A 235 24.15 -0.57 3.66
CA LYS A 235 25.39 -1.36 3.70
C LYS A 235 25.87 -1.74 2.31
N GLU A 236 24.96 -2.05 1.41
CA GLU A 236 25.27 -2.35 0.02
C GLU A 236 25.68 -1.12 -0.80
N GLY A 237 25.65 0.09 -0.18
CA GLY A 237 26.07 1.34 -0.83
C GLY A 237 25.14 1.79 -1.96
N ILE A 238 23.96 1.22 -2.08
CA ILE A 238 23.05 1.40 -3.22
C ILE A 238 22.50 2.83 -3.27
N TRP A 239 22.34 3.48 -2.12
CA TRP A 239 21.87 4.86 -2.06
C TRP A 239 22.83 5.88 -2.69
N SER A 240 24.14 5.54 -2.80
CA SER A 240 25.12 6.38 -3.48
C SER A 240 24.94 6.39 -5.00
N THR A 241 24.20 5.44 -5.56
CA THR A 241 23.95 5.32 -7.01
C THR A 241 22.70 6.08 -7.46
N ILE A 242 21.85 6.53 -6.51
CA ILE A 242 20.61 7.25 -6.83
C ILE A 242 20.82 8.75 -6.80
N THR A 243 20.45 9.39 -7.88
CA THR A 243 20.46 10.84 -8.01
C THR A 243 19.12 11.44 -7.58
N ILE A 244 19.16 12.69 -7.07
CA ILE A 244 17.92 13.46 -6.77
C ILE A 244 17.01 13.52 -7.99
N TRP A 245 17.58 13.57 -9.19
CA TRP A 245 16.84 13.59 -10.44
C TRP A 245 16.01 12.33 -10.66
N GLN A 246 16.55 11.17 -10.34
CA GLN A 246 15.79 9.90 -10.39
C GLN A 246 14.60 9.88 -9.43
N ILE A 247 14.74 10.46 -8.24
CA ILE A 247 13.64 10.59 -7.27
C ILE A 247 12.55 11.54 -7.82
N VAL A 248 12.93 12.62 -8.47
CA VAL A 248 11.98 13.55 -9.11
C VAL A 248 11.23 12.85 -10.24
N ILE A 249 11.95 12.15 -11.14
CA ILE A 249 11.33 11.36 -12.21
C ILE A 249 10.38 10.32 -11.64
N LEU A 250 10.81 9.57 -10.62
CA LEU A 250 10.00 8.57 -9.96
C LEU A 250 8.69 9.16 -9.38
N THR A 251 8.80 10.33 -8.75
CA THR A 251 7.64 11.05 -8.21
C THR A 251 6.67 11.46 -9.32
N ILE A 252 7.17 11.98 -10.43
CA ILE A 252 6.36 12.33 -11.61
C ILE A 252 5.68 11.08 -12.17
N VAL A 253 6.41 9.99 -12.33
CA VAL A 253 5.87 8.71 -12.81
C VAL A 253 4.74 8.21 -11.90
N CYS A 254 4.94 8.25 -10.58
CA CYS A 254 3.90 7.88 -9.60
C CYS A 254 2.64 8.77 -9.73
N CYS A 255 2.81 10.08 -9.91
CA CYS A 255 1.70 11.00 -10.17
C CYS A 255 0.94 10.66 -11.47
N LEU A 256 1.67 10.37 -12.55
CA LEU A 256 1.08 10.01 -13.84
C LEU A 256 0.32 8.68 -13.78
N ILE A 257 0.90 7.67 -13.12
CA ILE A 257 0.23 6.37 -12.88
C ILE A 257 -1.08 6.60 -12.12
N LEU A 258 -1.03 7.36 -11.02
CA LEU A 258 -2.23 7.64 -10.22
C LEU A 258 -3.29 8.39 -11.02
N ALA A 259 -2.90 9.43 -11.76
CA ALA A 259 -3.80 10.21 -12.61
C ALA A 259 -4.47 9.33 -13.68
N LEU A 260 -3.68 8.49 -14.36
CA LEU A 260 -4.18 7.55 -15.36
C LEU A 260 -5.18 6.58 -14.76
N VAL A 261 -4.84 5.93 -13.64
CA VAL A 261 -5.74 4.94 -13.02
C VAL A 261 -7.00 5.60 -12.46
N LEU A 262 -6.90 6.78 -11.85
CA LEU A 262 -8.08 7.54 -11.42
C LEU A 262 -8.99 7.91 -12.61
N GLY A 263 -8.40 8.29 -13.74
CA GLY A 263 -9.12 8.57 -14.98
C GLY A 263 -9.84 7.32 -15.51
N VAL A 264 -9.10 6.21 -15.63
CA VAL A 264 -9.66 4.93 -16.14
C VAL A 264 -10.74 4.38 -15.21
N THR A 265 -10.53 4.37 -13.89
CA THR A 265 -11.52 3.87 -12.93
C THR A 265 -12.78 4.75 -12.90
N THR A 266 -12.64 6.08 -13.00
CA THR A 266 -13.77 6.99 -13.11
C THR A 266 -14.56 6.73 -14.41
N LEU A 267 -13.87 6.59 -15.53
CA LEU A 267 -14.51 6.32 -16.82
C LEU A 267 -15.16 4.95 -16.85
N ALA A 268 -14.52 3.92 -16.31
CA ALA A 268 -15.07 2.57 -16.20
C ALA A 268 -16.35 2.56 -15.35
N GLY A 269 -16.34 3.22 -14.18
CA GLY A 269 -17.52 3.31 -13.32
C GLY A 269 -18.72 3.94 -14.06
N ARG A 270 -18.48 5.01 -14.82
CA ARG A 270 -19.53 5.69 -15.60
C ARG A 270 -20.00 4.85 -16.78
N LYS A 271 -19.07 4.34 -17.61
CA LYS A 271 -19.43 3.59 -18.84
C LYS A 271 -20.10 2.25 -18.57
N LEU A 272 -19.76 1.61 -17.44
CA LEU A 272 -20.38 0.35 -17.03
C LEU A 272 -21.73 0.52 -16.31
N GLY A 273 -22.21 1.77 -16.16
CA GLY A 273 -23.54 2.08 -15.63
C GLY A 273 -23.66 1.88 -14.13
N PHE A 274 -22.57 2.02 -13.36
CA PHE A 274 -22.63 2.00 -11.90
C PHE A 274 -23.27 3.31 -11.38
N ASP A 275 -24.02 3.22 -10.29
CA ASP A 275 -24.49 4.38 -9.55
C ASP A 275 -23.32 5.14 -8.89
N LEU A 276 -23.53 6.37 -8.47
CA LEU A 276 -22.48 7.20 -7.92
C LEU A 276 -21.81 6.60 -6.66
N PRO A 277 -22.54 6.00 -5.69
CA PRO A 277 -21.93 5.32 -4.55
C PRO A 277 -20.95 4.21 -4.95
N ASP A 278 -21.27 3.40 -5.95
CA ASP A 278 -20.42 2.32 -6.43
C ASP A 278 -19.26 2.84 -7.30
N GLN A 279 -19.47 3.91 -8.10
CA GLN A 279 -18.37 4.60 -8.79
C GLN A 279 -17.30 5.09 -7.80
N ILE A 280 -17.71 5.62 -6.66
CA ILE A 280 -16.79 6.06 -5.58
C ILE A 280 -15.98 4.87 -5.06
N VAL A 281 -16.57 3.68 -4.90
CA VAL A 281 -15.84 2.46 -4.53
C VAL A 281 -14.81 2.09 -5.60
N ILE A 282 -15.21 2.06 -6.86
CA ILE A 282 -14.30 1.73 -7.98
C ILE A 282 -13.11 2.68 -8.00
N ILE A 283 -13.34 3.97 -7.83
CA ILE A 283 -12.29 5.00 -7.79
C ILE A 283 -11.35 4.74 -6.62
N PHE A 284 -11.85 4.66 -5.38
CA PHE A 284 -10.98 4.59 -4.21
C PHE A 284 -10.41 3.20 -3.91
N CYS A 285 -11.10 2.11 -4.25
CA CYS A 285 -10.55 0.77 -4.08
C CYS A 285 -9.68 0.36 -5.28
N GLY A 286 -10.03 0.78 -6.49
CA GLY A 286 -9.33 0.39 -7.72
C GLY A 286 -8.04 1.19 -7.99
N SER A 287 -7.86 2.38 -7.39
CA SER A 287 -6.69 3.24 -7.67
C SER A 287 -5.59 3.18 -6.61
N LYS A 288 -5.76 2.42 -5.55
CA LYS A 288 -4.83 2.44 -4.42
C LYS A 288 -3.96 1.19 -4.34
N LYS A 289 -2.79 1.38 -3.70
CA LYS A 289 -1.82 0.32 -3.43
C LYS A 289 -1.46 0.30 -1.94
N SER A 290 -1.43 -0.91 -1.36
CA SER A 290 -1.25 -1.13 0.06
C SER A 290 0.24 -1.11 0.43
N LEU A 291 0.66 -0.08 1.15
CA LEU A 291 1.99 -0.03 1.74
C LEU A 291 2.14 -1.06 2.87
N ALA A 292 1.11 -1.18 3.72
CA ALA A 292 1.14 -2.08 4.88
C ALA A 292 1.30 -3.56 4.51
N THR A 293 0.67 -3.99 3.40
CA THR A 293 0.81 -5.36 2.89
C THR A 293 2.05 -5.50 2.00
N GLY A 294 2.34 -4.47 1.19
CA GLY A 294 3.43 -4.51 0.23
C GLY A 294 4.82 -4.52 0.86
N LEU A 295 5.07 -3.76 1.94
CA LEU A 295 6.38 -3.74 2.58
C LEU A 295 6.81 -5.11 3.13
N PRO A 296 6.01 -5.81 3.95
CA PRO A 296 6.36 -7.15 4.41
C PRO A 296 6.51 -8.17 3.28
N MET A 297 5.67 -8.07 2.24
CA MET A 297 5.80 -8.94 1.07
C MET A 297 7.11 -8.68 0.31
N ALA A 298 7.50 -7.41 0.11
CA ALA A 298 8.75 -7.07 -0.57
C ALA A 298 9.97 -7.64 0.15
N ALA A 299 10.00 -7.57 1.47
CA ALA A 299 11.11 -8.08 2.28
C ALA A 299 11.33 -9.59 2.13
N VAL A 300 10.27 -10.34 1.79
CA VAL A 300 10.35 -11.78 1.52
C VAL A 300 10.64 -12.05 0.04
N LEU A 301 9.89 -11.37 -0.86
CA LEU A 301 9.99 -11.59 -2.31
C LEU A 301 11.34 -11.20 -2.89
N PHE A 302 11.97 -10.21 -2.31
CA PHE A 302 13.25 -9.63 -2.77
C PHE A 302 14.36 -9.79 -1.74
N ALA A 303 14.30 -10.84 -0.90
CA ALA A 303 15.37 -11.15 0.04
C ALA A 303 16.72 -11.29 -0.70
N GLY A 304 17.77 -10.63 -0.19
CA GLY A 304 19.08 -10.59 -0.86
C GLY A 304 19.16 -9.61 -2.04
N GLN A 305 18.15 -8.76 -2.24
CA GLN A 305 18.15 -7.67 -3.21
C GLN A 305 17.99 -6.31 -2.48
N PRO A 306 18.22 -5.17 -3.14
CA PRO A 306 18.10 -3.85 -2.51
C PRO A 306 16.64 -3.48 -2.20
N VAL A 307 16.05 -4.15 -1.22
CA VAL A 307 14.63 -4.01 -0.85
C VAL A 307 14.25 -2.55 -0.59
N GLY A 308 15.13 -1.77 0.06
CA GLY A 308 14.87 -0.36 0.33
C GLY A 308 14.60 0.46 -0.93
N LEU A 309 15.31 0.18 -2.03
CA LEU A 309 15.06 0.83 -3.33
C LEU A 309 13.79 0.31 -4.01
N ILE A 310 13.57 -0.99 -3.95
CA ILE A 310 12.40 -1.63 -4.56
C ILE A 310 11.10 -1.15 -3.90
N VAL A 311 11.11 -0.84 -2.61
CA VAL A 311 9.90 -0.33 -1.92
C VAL A 311 9.71 1.18 -2.04
N LEU A 312 10.73 1.94 -2.45
CA LEU A 312 10.69 3.40 -2.55
C LEU A 312 9.56 3.91 -3.45
N PRO A 313 9.33 3.37 -4.67
CA PRO A 313 8.18 3.76 -5.51
C PRO A 313 6.83 3.56 -4.80
N LEU A 314 6.66 2.44 -4.09
CA LEU A 314 5.43 2.15 -3.33
C LEU A 314 5.23 3.16 -2.20
N MET A 315 6.30 3.55 -1.49
CA MET A 315 6.24 4.55 -0.42
C MET A 315 5.82 5.92 -0.97
N ILE A 316 6.44 6.37 -2.06
CA ILE A 316 6.12 7.65 -2.71
C ILE A 316 4.69 7.64 -3.24
N PHE A 317 4.31 6.61 -3.98
CA PHE A 317 2.95 6.46 -4.52
C PHE A 317 1.90 6.46 -3.42
N HIS A 318 2.18 5.79 -2.30
CA HIS A 318 1.26 5.73 -1.16
C HIS A 318 0.98 7.11 -0.57
N GLN A 319 1.99 7.98 -0.46
CA GLN A 319 1.79 9.35 0.00
C GLN A 319 0.95 10.18 -0.97
N ILE A 320 1.29 10.11 -2.26
CA ILE A 320 0.60 10.84 -3.32
C ILE A 320 -0.88 10.42 -3.37
N GLN A 321 -1.16 9.11 -3.33
CA GLN A 321 -2.54 8.60 -3.38
C GLN A 321 -3.37 9.04 -2.15
N LEU A 322 -2.76 9.13 -0.95
CA LEU A 322 -3.48 9.61 0.23
C LEU A 322 -3.87 11.08 0.09
N ILE A 323 -2.95 11.94 -0.35
CA ILE A 323 -3.20 13.38 -0.54
C ILE A 323 -4.26 13.61 -1.61
N VAL A 324 -4.09 13.01 -2.78
CA VAL A 324 -5.01 13.20 -3.91
C VAL A 324 -6.40 12.64 -3.61
N CYS A 325 -6.46 11.41 -3.06
CA CYS A 325 -7.76 10.79 -2.73
C CYS A 325 -8.48 11.50 -1.59
N ALA A 326 -7.77 12.08 -0.60
CA ALA A 326 -8.40 12.88 0.46
C ALA A 326 -9.08 14.14 -0.13
N ALA A 327 -8.38 14.84 -1.04
CA ALA A 327 -8.94 16.00 -1.73
C ALA A 327 -10.15 15.60 -2.59
N MET A 328 -10.08 14.47 -3.30
CA MET A 328 -11.20 13.96 -4.10
C MET A 328 -12.40 13.57 -3.23
N ALA A 329 -12.17 12.88 -2.09
CA ALA A 329 -13.25 12.47 -1.19
C ALA A 329 -14.00 13.68 -0.64
N GLN A 330 -13.30 14.77 -0.27
CA GLN A 330 -13.93 16.00 0.16
C GLN A 330 -14.75 16.67 -0.96
N ARG A 331 -14.25 16.64 -2.21
CA ARG A 331 -15.01 17.16 -3.37
C ARG A 331 -16.30 16.36 -3.61
N PHE A 332 -16.24 15.04 -3.46
CA PHE A 332 -17.44 14.20 -3.55
C PHE A 332 -18.43 14.48 -2.41
N ALA A 333 -17.93 14.68 -1.18
CA ALA A 333 -18.77 14.99 -0.01
C ALA A 333 -19.55 16.29 -0.15
N ASN A 334 -18.94 17.30 -0.80
CA ASN A 334 -19.51 18.66 -0.99
C ASN A 334 -20.35 18.77 -2.26
N ARG A 335 -20.61 17.70 -3.00
CA ARG A 335 -21.56 17.73 -4.11
C ARG A 335 -22.96 17.84 -3.55
N ASP A 336 -23.70 18.83 -4.00
CA ASP A 336 -25.12 18.90 -3.77
C ASP A 336 -25.78 17.62 -4.28
N PRO A 337 -26.77 17.05 -3.57
CA PRO A 337 -27.57 15.97 -4.12
C PRO A 337 -28.25 16.52 -5.38
N VAL A 338 -27.68 16.20 -6.55
CA VAL A 338 -28.32 16.50 -7.82
C VAL A 338 -29.70 15.83 -7.74
N SER A 339 -30.74 16.66 -7.70
CA SER A 339 -32.11 16.26 -7.88
C SER A 339 -32.17 15.36 -9.11
N VAL A 340 -32.35 14.05 -8.88
CA VAL A 340 -32.72 13.10 -9.92
C VAL A 340 -34.18 13.43 -10.22
N SER A 341 -34.40 14.28 -11.23
CA SER A 341 -35.68 14.42 -11.89
C SER A 341 -35.82 13.39 -12.97
#